data_417460767eb22d09e1479a01cc926bf3
#
_entry.id   417460767eb22d09e1479a01cc926bf3
#
_cell.length_a   1.000
_cell.length_b   1.000
_cell.length_c   1.000
_cell.angle_alpha   90.00
_cell.angle_beta   90.00
_cell.angle_gamma   90.00
#
_symmetry.space_group_name_H-M   'P 1'
#
loop_
_entity.id
_entity.type
_entity.pdbx_description
1 polymer ?
#
loop_
_entity_poly.entity_id
_entity_poly.type
_entity_poly.pdbx_seq_one_letter_code
_entity_poly.pdbx_strand_id
1 'polypeptide(L)'
;MNALVENGIISEMECGNNFAYIINDSNLFLSTEYKVLQSQEEGCFVKCMKLLYNGKIQFYYLVNGYKSLANMFSSIDADGFMTIMTNVFSSIISVQNNGFLSCQNIDISFERIYVDPNTYKVALIYLPVSKRFFQDEASFENELRTSLVKVISSIATLASPKTTQFMADLSNGMLTVKDLYEHIRGGKSHILTGVPPTRERVNNSTKE
;
A
#
# COMPACT_ATOMS: atom_id res chain seq x y z
N MET A 1 7.57 7.35 -12.18
CA MET A 1 7.27 8.81 -12.15
C MET A 1 5.78 8.98 -11.92
N ASN A 2 5.35 9.99 -11.14
CA ASN A 2 3.96 10.16 -10.71
C ASN A 2 3.09 10.71 -11.86
N ALA A 3 2.12 9.92 -12.34
CA ALA A 3 1.27 10.30 -13.48
C ALA A 3 0.47 11.61 -13.26
N LEU A 4 0.12 11.96 -12.02
CA LEU A 4 -0.56 13.22 -11.74
C LEU A 4 0.36 14.42 -11.90
N VAL A 5 1.66 14.26 -11.62
CA VAL A 5 2.69 15.28 -11.85
C VAL A 5 2.98 15.43 -13.34
N GLU A 6 3.18 14.32 -14.05
CA GLU A 6 3.43 14.32 -15.51
C GLU A 6 2.30 14.97 -16.31
N ASN A 7 1.06 14.73 -15.90
CA ASN A 7 -0.12 15.30 -16.54
C ASN A 7 -0.44 16.73 -16.04
N GLY A 8 0.40 17.33 -15.21
CA GLY A 8 0.21 18.69 -14.70
C GLY A 8 -1.02 18.88 -13.80
N ILE A 9 -1.57 17.79 -13.23
CA ILE A 9 -2.71 17.83 -12.30
C ILE A 9 -2.27 18.35 -10.96
N ILE A 10 -1.09 17.91 -10.50
CA ILE A 10 -0.43 18.40 -9.29
C ILE A 10 1.00 18.84 -9.61
N SER A 11 1.57 19.63 -8.70
CA SER A 11 2.99 19.95 -8.68
C SER A 11 3.58 19.56 -7.34
N GLU A 12 4.82 19.09 -7.33
CA GLU A 12 5.56 18.80 -6.11
C GLU A 12 6.41 19.99 -5.68
N MET A 13 6.54 20.17 -4.36
CA MET A 13 7.39 21.20 -3.78
C MET A 13 8.10 20.64 -2.55
N GLU A 14 9.43 20.71 -2.56
CA GLU A 14 10.24 20.39 -1.40
C GLU A 14 10.18 21.56 -0.39
N CYS A 15 9.99 21.23 0.89
CA CYS A 15 9.79 22.19 1.98
C CYS A 15 10.72 21.85 3.16
N GLY A 16 12.01 21.99 2.97
CA GLY A 16 13.01 21.50 3.92
C GLY A 16 13.00 19.98 4.01
N ASN A 17 12.78 19.43 5.20
CA ASN A 17 12.62 17.96 5.40
C ASN A 17 11.23 17.45 5.07
N ASN A 18 10.29 18.34 4.76
CA ASN A 18 8.91 18.01 4.41
C ASN A 18 8.69 18.24 2.92
N PHE A 19 7.51 17.89 2.42
CA PHE A 19 7.15 18.18 1.04
C PHE A 19 5.67 18.53 0.93
N ALA A 20 5.26 19.02 -0.22
CA ALA A 20 3.88 19.37 -0.50
C ALA A 20 3.47 18.99 -1.91
N TYR A 21 2.19 18.61 -2.06
CA TYR A 21 1.50 18.60 -3.33
C TYR A 21 0.66 19.87 -3.48
N ILE A 22 0.79 20.54 -4.61
CA ILE A 22 -0.04 21.69 -4.99
C ILE A 22 -1.01 21.21 -6.06
N ILE A 23 -2.30 21.37 -5.80
CA ILE A 23 -3.36 21.04 -6.77
C ILE A 23 -3.49 22.20 -7.75
N ASN A 24 -3.33 21.93 -9.05
CA ASN A 24 -3.41 22.96 -10.08
C ASN A 24 -4.84 23.41 -10.37
N ASP A 25 -5.86 22.55 -10.11
CA ASP A 25 -7.28 22.86 -10.17
C ASP A 25 -7.96 22.56 -8.83
N SER A 26 -8.35 23.58 -8.10
CA SER A 26 -8.97 23.46 -6.77
C SER A 26 -10.32 22.71 -6.78
N ASN A 27 -11.00 22.57 -7.94
CA ASN A 27 -12.23 21.80 -8.08
C ASN A 27 -11.98 20.28 -7.89
N LEU A 28 -10.75 19.83 -8.02
CA LEU A 28 -10.39 18.42 -7.80
C LEU A 28 -10.37 18.00 -6.32
N PHE A 29 -10.41 18.97 -5.39
CA PHE A 29 -10.31 18.72 -3.96
C PHE A 29 -11.53 17.97 -3.41
N LEU A 30 -11.28 16.87 -2.71
CA LEU A 30 -12.29 16.05 -2.02
C LEU A 30 -12.32 16.38 -0.52
N SER A 31 -13.21 17.29 -0.15
CA SER A 31 -13.30 17.79 1.23
C SER A 31 -13.72 16.72 2.25
N THR A 32 -14.53 15.74 1.84
CA THR A 32 -14.96 14.62 2.70
C THR A 32 -13.78 13.72 3.04
N GLU A 33 -13.01 13.29 2.05
CA GLU A 33 -11.80 12.47 2.28
C GLU A 33 -10.79 13.21 3.16
N TYR A 34 -10.57 14.51 2.92
CA TYR A 34 -9.68 15.31 3.77
C TYR A 34 -10.15 15.39 5.23
N LYS A 35 -11.46 15.53 5.49
CA LYS A 35 -11.99 15.50 6.84
C LYS A 35 -11.77 14.14 7.52
N VAL A 36 -11.96 13.04 6.79
CA VAL A 36 -11.68 11.70 7.29
C VAL A 36 -10.21 11.54 7.67
N LEU A 37 -9.28 12.01 6.82
CA LEU A 37 -7.85 12.01 7.14
C LEU A 37 -7.53 12.80 8.43
N GLN A 38 -8.17 13.96 8.61
CA GLN A 38 -7.95 14.79 9.79
C GLN A 38 -8.52 14.19 11.08
N SER A 39 -9.55 13.35 10.99
CA SER A 39 -10.18 12.69 12.14
C SER A 39 -9.43 11.46 12.65
N GLN A 40 -8.44 10.97 11.92
CA GLN A 40 -7.65 9.80 12.33
C GLN A 40 -6.49 10.24 13.23
N GLU A 41 -6.63 10.06 14.54
CA GLU A 41 -5.60 10.44 15.54
C GLU A 41 -4.36 9.55 15.46
N GLU A 42 -4.53 8.24 15.22
CA GLU A 42 -3.45 7.26 15.04
C GLU A 42 -3.64 6.52 13.70
N GLY A 43 -3.48 7.26 12.60
CA GLY A 43 -3.69 6.71 11.27
C GLY A 43 -2.43 6.15 10.63
N CYS A 44 -2.65 5.36 9.59
CA CYS A 44 -1.62 4.86 8.70
C CYS A 44 -1.12 5.93 7.70
N PHE A 45 -1.43 7.21 7.93
CA PHE A 45 -1.10 8.30 7.02
C PHE A 45 -0.14 9.31 7.63
N VAL A 46 0.70 9.89 6.78
CA VAL A 46 1.47 11.08 7.15
C VAL A 46 0.51 12.24 7.44
N LYS A 47 0.75 12.94 8.55
CA LYS A 47 -0.03 14.12 8.90
C LYS A 47 0.04 15.16 7.81
N CYS A 48 -1.11 15.58 7.30
CA CYS A 48 -1.25 16.49 6.18
C CYS A 48 -1.99 17.76 6.60
N MET A 49 -1.48 18.92 6.20
CA MET A 49 -2.15 20.21 6.40
C MET A 49 -2.55 20.79 5.03
N LYS A 50 -3.80 21.27 4.95
CA LYS A 50 -4.28 21.99 3.77
C LYS A 50 -3.97 23.48 3.93
N LEU A 51 -3.21 24.03 3.02
CA LEU A 51 -2.83 25.45 2.97
C LEU A 51 -3.29 26.06 1.65
N LEU A 52 -3.18 27.38 1.54
CA LEU A 52 -3.32 28.10 0.27
C LEU A 52 -1.95 28.63 -0.13
N TYR A 53 -1.51 28.32 -1.33
CA TYR A 53 -0.27 28.78 -1.91
C TYR A 53 -0.56 29.39 -3.29
N ASN A 54 -0.33 30.70 -3.44
CA ASN A 54 -0.64 31.45 -4.67
C ASN A 54 -2.07 31.18 -5.21
N GLY A 55 -3.06 31.13 -4.31
CA GLY A 55 -4.45 30.88 -4.65
C GLY A 55 -4.80 29.41 -4.97
N LYS A 56 -3.83 28.49 -4.93
CA LYS A 56 -4.02 27.06 -5.12
C LYS A 56 -4.05 26.33 -3.79
N ILE A 57 -4.72 25.19 -3.74
CA ILE A 57 -4.69 24.31 -2.58
C ILE A 57 -3.35 23.58 -2.56
N GLN A 58 -2.68 23.65 -1.41
CA GLN A 58 -1.45 22.93 -1.11
C GLN A 58 -1.70 21.96 0.03
N PHE A 59 -1.32 20.70 -0.16
CA PHE A 59 -1.23 19.69 0.89
C PHE A 59 0.21 19.57 1.36
N TYR A 60 0.45 20.01 2.59
CA TYR A 60 1.76 19.99 3.23
C TYR A 60 1.87 18.80 4.16
N TYR A 61 2.82 17.89 3.91
CA TYR A 61 3.01 16.64 4.63
C TYR A 61 4.16 16.73 5.61
N LEU A 62 3.87 16.42 6.89
CA LEU A 62 4.82 16.46 7.99
C LEU A 62 5.53 15.11 8.12
N VAL A 63 6.70 14.99 7.52
CA VAL A 63 7.48 13.74 7.49
C VAL A 63 8.66 13.74 8.46
N ASN A 64 8.76 14.74 9.34
CA ASN A 64 9.82 14.82 10.34
C ASN A 64 9.82 13.57 11.23
N GLY A 65 10.99 12.95 11.41
CA GLY A 65 11.17 11.72 12.18
C GLY A 65 10.98 10.44 11.37
N TYR A 66 10.47 10.53 10.14
CA TYR A 66 10.36 9.41 9.23
C TYR A 66 11.50 9.39 8.21
N LYS A 67 11.76 8.21 7.66
CA LYS A 67 12.58 8.03 6.44
C LYS A 67 11.69 7.46 5.34
N SER A 68 11.94 7.82 4.09
CA SER A 68 11.27 7.13 2.98
C SER A 68 11.75 5.67 2.91
N LEU A 69 10.89 4.78 2.47
CA LEU A 69 11.24 3.36 2.29
C LEU A 69 12.42 3.21 1.31
N ALA A 70 12.49 4.04 0.28
CA ALA A 70 13.63 4.07 -0.64
C ALA A 70 14.96 4.32 0.09
N ASN A 71 14.99 5.25 1.05
CA ASN A 71 16.18 5.55 1.85
C ASN A 71 16.49 4.46 2.89
N MET A 72 15.51 3.62 3.25
CA MET A 72 15.70 2.52 4.19
C MET A 72 16.38 1.30 3.55
N PHE A 73 16.26 1.09 2.25
CA PHE A 73 16.77 -0.10 1.55
C PHE A 73 18.27 -0.36 1.74
N SER A 74 19.06 0.68 1.98
CA SER A 74 20.50 0.54 2.23
C SER A 74 20.84 0.08 3.65
N SER A 75 19.87 0.09 4.59
CA SER A 75 20.11 -0.11 6.03
C SER A 75 19.23 -1.19 6.67
N ILE A 76 18.24 -1.73 5.96
CA ILE A 76 17.37 -2.79 6.45
C ILE A 76 17.80 -4.16 5.93
N ASP A 77 17.58 -5.17 6.77
CA ASP A 77 17.68 -6.57 6.39
C ASP A 77 16.31 -7.14 5.96
N ALA A 78 16.30 -8.41 5.60
CA ALA A 78 15.08 -9.10 5.15
C ALA A 78 13.97 -9.14 6.23
N ASP A 79 14.30 -9.30 7.51
CA ASP A 79 13.32 -9.35 8.59
C ASP A 79 12.70 -7.97 8.87
N GLY A 80 13.53 -6.92 8.89
CA GLY A 80 13.06 -5.54 8.96
C GLY A 80 12.17 -5.17 7.78
N PHE A 81 12.56 -5.57 6.57
CA PHE A 81 11.74 -5.37 5.37
C PHE A 81 10.39 -6.07 5.49
N MET A 82 10.33 -7.34 5.91
CA MET A 82 9.08 -8.08 6.09
C MET A 82 8.18 -7.44 7.16
N THR A 83 8.76 -6.88 8.22
CA THR A 83 8.03 -6.12 9.24
C THR A 83 7.39 -4.86 8.64
N ILE A 84 8.15 -4.11 7.83
CA ILE A 84 7.63 -2.95 7.13
C ILE A 84 6.50 -3.36 6.17
N MET A 85 6.67 -4.43 5.39
CA MET A 85 5.64 -4.93 4.49
C MET A 85 4.36 -5.33 5.23
N THR A 86 4.47 -5.97 6.38
CA THR A 86 3.31 -6.25 7.25
C THR A 86 2.55 -4.96 7.58
N ASN A 87 3.25 -3.89 7.93
CA ASN A 87 2.64 -2.60 8.25
C ASN A 87 2.05 -1.90 7.01
N VAL A 88 2.71 -1.98 5.84
CA VAL A 88 2.18 -1.46 4.56
C VAL A 88 0.85 -2.14 4.21
N PHE A 89 0.81 -3.48 4.21
CA PHE A 89 -0.41 -4.22 3.87
C PHE A 89 -1.53 -4.00 4.90
N SER A 90 -1.20 -3.94 6.19
CA SER A 90 -2.16 -3.57 7.25
C SER A 90 -2.78 -2.20 7.00
N SER A 91 -1.95 -1.22 6.61
CA SER A 91 -2.41 0.14 6.29
C SER A 91 -3.34 0.17 5.07
N ILE A 92 -3.00 -0.57 4.01
CA ILE A 92 -3.83 -0.68 2.81
C ILE A 92 -5.18 -1.32 3.14
N ILE A 93 -5.21 -2.41 3.91
CA ILE A 93 -6.45 -3.07 4.37
C ILE A 93 -7.30 -2.10 5.19
N SER A 94 -6.70 -1.28 6.05
CA SER A 94 -7.39 -0.26 6.81
C SER A 94 -8.09 0.76 5.89
N VAL A 95 -7.44 1.16 4.80
CA VAL A 95 -8.03 2.05 3.79
C VAL A 95 -9.18 1.37 3.04
N GLN A 96 -9.01 0.12 2.60
CA GLN A 96 -10.07 -0.66 1.94
C GLN A 96 -11.32 -0.81 2.82
N ASN A 97 -11.14 -0.95 4.13
CA ASN A 97 -12.25 -1.10 5.09
C ASN A 97 -12.88 0.23 5.52
N ASN A 98 -12.26 1.37 5.23
CA ASN A 98 -12.74 2.68 5.70
C ASN A 98 -14.05 3.13 5.04
N GLY A 99 -14.27 2.76 3.78
CA GLY A 99 -15.47 3.10 3.01
C GLY A 99 -15.56 4.54 2.51
N PHE A 100 -14.73 5.47 3.01
CA PHE A 100 -14.64 6.88 2.57
C PHE A 100 -13.36 7.19 1.81
N LEU A 101 -12.32 6.38 2.03
CA LEU A 101 -11.02 6.53 1.39
C LEU A 101 -10.85 5.51 0.28
N SER A 102 -9.99 5.82 -0.68
CA SER A 102 -9.67 4.94 -1.81
C SER A 102 -8.19 4.65 -1.88
N CYS A 103 -7.81 3.39 -2.04
CA CYS A 103 -6.40 3.02 -2.27
C CYS A 103 -5.81 3.69 -3.52
N GLN A 104 -6.65 4.04 -4.49
CA GLN A 104 -6.24 4.75 -5.71
C GLN A 104 -5.67 6.16 -5.44
N ASN A 105 -5.93 6.73 -4.25
CA ASN A 105 -5.43 8.03 -3.81
C ASN A 105 -4.18 7.94 -2.93
N ILE A 106 -3.61 6.74 -2.77
CA ILE A 106 -2.35 6.52 -2.05
C ILE A 106 -1.19 6.60 -3.03
N ASP A 107 -0.18 7.40 -2.71
CA ASP A 107 1.09 7.38 -3.43
C ASP A 107 1.94 6.22 -2.90
N ILE A 108 2.12 5.18 -3.71
CA ILE A 108 2.89 3.97 -3.36
C ILE A 108 4.33 3.98 -3.86
N SER A 109 4.82 5.10 -4.35
CA SER A 109 6.25 5.22 -4.67
C SER A 109 7.07 5.04 -3.39
N PHE A 110 8.20 4.34 -3.48
CA PHE A 110 9.01 4.07 -2.29
C PHE A 110 9.63 5.32 -1.65
N GLU A 111 9.70 6.42 -2.39
CA GLU A 111 10.06 7.75 -1.92
C GLU A 111 8.94 8.39 -1.07
N ARG A 112 7.69 7.92 -1.21
CA ARG A 112 6.49 8.46 -0.54
C ARG A 112 5.84 7.50 0.44
N ILE A 113 6.37 6.29 0.60
CA ILE A 113 6.08 5.41 1.74
C ILE A 113 7.05 5.79 2.85
N TYR A 114 6.56 6.32 3.96
CA TYR A 114 7.35 6.77 5.08
C TYR A 114 7.37 5.73 6.20
N VAL A 115 8.53 5.56 6.83
CA VAL A 115 8.76 4.54 7.86
C VAL A 115 9.44 5.20 9.05
N ASP A 116 8.92 4.97 10.26
CA ASP A 116 9.63 5.27 11.48
C ASP A 116 10.82 4.29 11.63
N PRO A 117 12.08 4.78 11.60
CA PRO A 117 13.24 3.89 11.60
C PRO A 117 13.43 3.09 12.90
N ASN A 118 12.77 3.48 13.99
CA ASN A 118 12.88 2.81 15.29
C ASN A 118 11.82 1.72 15.49
N THR A 119 10.63 1.92 14.94
CA THR A 119 9.46 1.05 15.19
C THR A 119 9.00 0.29 13.95
N TYR A 120 9.50 0.66 12.76
CA TYR A 120 9.04 0.19 11.45
C TYR A 120 7.55 0.47 11.18
N LYS A 121 6.92 1.33 11.96
CA LYS A 121 5.57 1.83 11.65
C LYS A 121 5.59 2.59 10.33
N VAL A 122 4.56 2.35 9.52
CA VAL A 122 4.43 2.96 8.19
C VAL A 122 3.43 4.10 8.24
N ALA A 123 3.75 5.16 7.51
CA ALA A 123 2.86 6.29 7.24
C ALA A 123 2.80 6.54 5.72
N LEU A 124 1.62 6.39 5.14
CA LEU A 124 1.37 6.53 3.71
C LEU A 124 1.01 7.99 3.36
N ILE A 125 1.30 8.39 2.15
CA ILE A 125 0.82 9.64 1.58
C ILE A 125 -0.51 9.40 0.91
N TYR A 126 -1.54 10.13 1.34
CA TYR A 126 -2.87 10.13 0.75
C TYR A 126 -3.18 11.51 0.19
N LEU A 127 -3.60 11.58 -1.07
CA LEU A 127 -3.95 12.81 -1.74
C LEU A 127 -5.47 12.87 -1.98
N PRO A 128 -6.22 13.74 -1.25
CA PRO A 128 -7.68 13.80 -1.33
C PRO A 128 -8.15 14.60 -2.56
N VAL A 129 -8.01 14.01 -3.74
CA VAL A 129 -8.40 14.60 -5.03
C VAL A 129 -9.18 13.61 -5.89
N SER A 130 -10.08 14.12 -6.72
CA SER A 130 -10.92 13.30 -7.60
C SER A 130 -10.16 12.67 -8.78
N LYS A 131 -9.00 13.23 -9.17
CA LYS A 131 -8.06 12.59 -10.10
C LYS A 131 -7.10 11.73 -9.31
N ARG A 132 -7.10 10.44 -9.58
CA ARG A 132 -6.44 9.41 -8.79
C ARG A 132 -5.10 9.01 -9.40
N PHE A 133 -4.18 8.48 -8.59
CA PHE A 133 -2.91 7.93 -9.07
C PHE A 133 -3.14 6.70 -9.96
N PHE A 134 -4.18 5.91 -9.66
CA PHE A 134 -4.50 4.67 -10.36
C PHE A 134 -5.93 4.73 -10.91
N GLN A 135 -6.13 4.10 -12.07
CA GLN A 135 -7.43 4.07 -12.74
C GLN A 135 -8.48 3.30 -11.92
N ASP A 136 -8.07 2.20 -11.33
CA ASP A 136 -8.90 1.30 -10.52
C ASP A 136 -8.06 0.60 -9.44
N GLU A 137 -8.71 -0.17 -8.59
CA GLU A 137 -8.06 -0.90 -7.50
C GLU A 137 -7.12 -2.00 -8.02
N ALA A 138 -7.46 -2.65 -9.12
CA ALA A 138 -6.62 -3.66 -9.74
C ALA A 138 -5.30 -3.06 -10.26
N SER A 139 -5.33 -1.88 -10.86
CA SER A 139 -4.15 -1.14 -11.30
C SER A 139 -3.25 -0.75 -10.11
N PHE A 140 -3.85 -0.31 -9.00
CA PHE A 140 -3.14 -0.04 -7.75
C PHE A 140 -2.43 -1.30 -7.22
N GLU A 141 -3.17 -2.41 -7.08
CA GLU A 141 -2.59 -3.66 -6.58
C GLU A 141 -1.50 -4.21 -7.48
N ASN A 142 -1.69 -4.19 -8.80
CA ASN A 142 -0.71 -4.65 -9.78
C ASN A 142 0.59 -3.84 -9.73
N GLU A 143 0.49 -2.51 -9.62
CA GLU A 143 1.68 -1.66 -9.50
C GLU A 143 2.42 -1.91 -8.19
N LEU A 144 1.69 -2.02 -7.07
CA LEU A 144 2.28 -2.34 -5.77
C LEU A 144 3.06 -3.67 -5.83
N ARG A 145 2.44 -4.73 -6.35
CA ARG A 145 3.06 -6.06 -6.49
C ARG A 145 4.29 -6.01 -7.37
N THR A 146 4.17 -5.42 -8.54
CA THR A 146 5.27 -5.32 -9.52
C THR A 146 6.45 -4.54 -8.95
N SER A 147 6.20 -3.44 -8.28
CA SER A 147 7.24 -2.62 -7.66
C SER A 147 7.94 -3.36 -6.52
N LEU A 148 7.19 -4.10 -5.68
CA LEU A 148 7.76 -4.91 -4.61
C LEU A 148 8.62 -6.07 -5.15
N VAL A 149 8.16 -6.79 -6.17
CA VAL A 149 8.95 -7.86 -6.81
C VAL A 149 10.26 -7.30 -7.36
N LYS A 150 10.21 -6.15 -8.05
CA LYS A 150 11.42 -5.50 -8.60
C LYS A 150 12.41 -5.14 -7.51
N VAL A 151 11.97 -4.52 -6.41
CA VAL A 151 12.87 -4.08 -5.34
C VAL A 151 13.49 -5.26 -4.61
N ILE A 152 12.70 -6.30 -4.27
CA ILE A 152 13.22 -7.50 -3.59
C ILE A 152 14.27 -8.19 -4.48
N SER A 153 14.01 -8.28 -5.78
CA SER A 153 14.94 -8.91 -6.73
C SER A 153 16.23 -8.11 -6.96
N SER A 154 16.21 -6.80 -6.74
CA SER A 154 17.35 -5.91 -7.02
C SER A 154 18.27 -5.66 -5.82
N ILE A 155 17.82 -5.95 -4.59
CA ILE A 155 18.56 -5.61 -3.37
C ILE A 155 19.04 -6.89 -2.67
N ALA A 156 20.36 -7.13 -2.71
CA ALA A 156 20.96 -8.35 -2.20
C ALA A 156 20.74 -8.55 -0.68
N THR A 157 20.68 -7.49 0.12
CA THR A 157 20.45 -7.56 1.56
C THR A 157 19.04 -8.05 1.92
N LEU A 158 18.10 -8.00 0.99
CA LEU A 158 16.74 -8.51 1.17
C LEU A 158 16.62 -10.00 0.82
N ALA A 159 17.65 -10.64 0.26
CA ALA A 159 17.61 -12.04 -0.15
C ALA A 159 17.49 -12.97 1.07
N SER A 160 16.35 -13.66 1.20
CA SER A 160 16.09 -14.64 2.26
C SER A 160 14.99 -15.63 1.81
N PRO A 161 14.83 -16.78 2.47
CA PRO A 161 13.72 -17.68 2.20
C PRO A 161 12.35 -17.00 2.36
N LYS A 162 12.19 -16.11 3.34
CA LYS A 162 10.94 -15.37 3.60
C LYS A 162 10.60 -14.43 2.45
N THR A 163 11.56 -13.64 2.01
CA THR A 163 11.34 -12.69 0.89
C THR A 163 11.18 -13.42 -0.45
N THR A 164 11.83 -14.57 -0.64
CA THR A 164 11.61 -15.43 -1.82
C THR A 164 10.18 -15.97 -1.84
N GLN A 165 9.66 -16.45 -0.71
CA GLN A 165 8.26 -16.88 -0.61
C GLN A 165 7.32 -15.72 -0.85
N PHE A 166 7.59 -14.57 -0.25
CA PHE A 166 6.77 -13.36 -0.43
C PHE A 166 6.74 -12.89 -1.90
N MET A 167 7.86 -12.97 -2.63
CA MET A 167 7.86 -12.70 -4.08
C MET A 167 6.98 -13.69 -4.87
N ALA A 168 7.00 -14.97 -4.49
CA ALA A 168 6.13 -15.97 -5.12
C ALA A 168 4.64 -15.64 -4.85
N ASP A 169 4.31 -15.24 -3.60
CA ASP A 169 2.97 -14.84 -3.22
C ASP A 169 2.53 -13.56 -3.96
N LEU A 170 3.39 -12.55 -4.08
CA LEU A 170 3.13 -11.32 -4.85
C LEU A 170 2.86 -11.62 -6.33
N SER A 171 3.56 -12.61 -6.89
CA SER A 171 3.39 -13.02 -8.29
C SER A 171 2.14 -13.88 -8.53
N ASN A 172 1.51 -14.36 -7.46
CA ASN A 172 0.26 -15.12 -7.55
C ASN A 172 -0.93 -14.16 -7.59
N GLY A 173 -1.46 -13.91 -8.78
CA GLY A 173 -2.61 -13.04 -9.01
C GLY A 173 -3.94 -13.51 -8.38
N MET A 174 -3.99 -14.73 -7.81
CA MET A 174 -5.16 -15.26 -7.11
C MET A 174 -5.24 -14.78 -5.65
N LEU A 175 -4.12 -14.36 -5.05
CA LEU A 175 -4.09 -13.87 -3.68
C LEU A 175 -4.55 -12.42 -3.62
N THR A 176 -5.43 -12.12 -2.69
CA THR A 176 -5.84 -10.74 -2.36
C THR A 176 -4.78 -10.05 -1.50
N VAL A 177 -4.88 -8.73 -1.33
CA VAL A 177 -4.05 -7.97 -0.37
C VAL A 177 -4.16 -8.55 1.04
N LYS A 178 -5.36 -9.00 1.44
CA LYS A 178 -5.60 -9.63 2.74
C LYS A 178 -4.89 -10.99 2.86
N ASP A 179 -4.93 -11.82 1.81
CA ASP A 179 -4.23 -13.10 1.80
C ASP A 179 -2.71 -12.89 1.91
N LEU A 180 -2.16 -11.92 1.18
CA LEU A 180 -0.75 -11.54 1.27
C LEU A 180 -0.37 -11.11 2.70
N TYR A 181 -1.20 -10.29 3.34
CA TYR A 181 -1.00 -9.88 4.73
C TYR A 181 -0.97 -11.07 5.69
N GLU A 182 -1.92 -12.00 5.56
CA GLU A 182 -1.98 -13.20 6.42
C GLU A 182 -0.77 -14.12 6.18
N HIS A 183 -0.30 -14.28 4.93
CA HIS A 183 0.89 -15.06 4.61
C HIS A 183 2.15 -14.46 5.24
N ILE A 184 2.34 -13.14 5.15
CA ILE A 184 3.48 -12.45 5.77
C ILE A 184 3.50 -12.69 7.29
N ARG A 185 2.34 -12.70 7.95
CA ARG A 185 2.21 -12.94 9.39
C ARG A 185 2.40 -14.41 9.81
N GLY A 186 2.63 -15.32 8.86
CA GLY A 186 2.77 -16.75 9.12
C GLY A 186 1.43 -17.49 9.26
N GLY A 187 0.34 -16.90 8.74
CA GLY A 187 -0.95 -17.57 8.59
C GLY A 187 -0.85 -18.70 7.56
N LYS A 188 -1.33 -19.90 7.91
CA LYS A 188 -1.43 -20.99 6.94
C LYS A 188 -2.47 -20.61 5.90
N SER A 189 -2.10 -20.60 4.64
CA SER A 189 -3.01 -20.49 3.51
C SER A 189 -4.11 -21.54 3.64
N HIS A 190 -5.38 -21.13 3.78
CA HIS A 190 -6.51 -21.97 3.47
C HIS A 190 -6.65 -22.09 1.95
N ILE A 191 -5.74 -22.87 1.34
CA ILE A 191 -6.00 -23.36 0.01
C ILE A 191 -7.17 -24.32 0.17
N LEU A 192 -8.35 -23.90 -0.25
CA LEU A 192 -9.48 -24.79 -0.49
C LEU A 192 -9.07 -25.74 -1.61
N THR A 193 -8.42 -26.85 -1.24
CA THR A 193 -8.31 -28.01 -2.12
C THR A 193 -9.73 -28.59 -2.20
N GLY A 194 -10.46 -28.07 -3.18
CA GLY A 194 -11.75 -28.62 -3.59
C GLY A 194 -11.53 -29.98 -4.23
N VAL A 195 -11.34 -31.00 -3.42
CA VAL A 195 -11.53 -32.40 -3.87
C VAL A 195 -13.03 -32.65 -3.77
N PRO A 196 -13.73 -32.87 -4.89
CA PRO A 196 -15.14 -33.25 -4.84
C PRO A 196 -15.25 -34.61 -4.14
N PRO A 197 -16.26 -34.81 -3.26
CA PRO A 197 -16.43 -36.09 -2.59
C PRO A 197 -16.70 -37.18 -3.62
N THR A 198 -15.85 -38.18 -3.65
CA THR A 198 -16.05 -39.42 -4.41
C THR A 198 -17.30 -40.08 -3.90
N ARG A 199 -18.33 -40.15 -4.74
CA ARG A 199 -19.56 -40.92 -4.44
C ARG A 199 -19.18 -42.40 -4.40
N GLU A 200 -19.11 -42.97 -3.21
CA GLU A 200 -19.15 -44.45 -3.04
C GLU A 200 -20.45 -44.98 -3.59
N ARG A 201 -20.37 -45.85 -4.59
CA ARG A 201 -21.47 -46.66 -5.05
C ARG A 201 -21.76 -47.73 -3.99
N VAL A 202 -22.87 -47.59 -3.29
CA VAL A 202 -23.43 -48.65 -2.48
C VAL A 202 -23.98 -49.72 -3.43
N ASN A 203 -23.27 -50.84 -3.53
CA ASN A 203 -23.79 -52.04 -4.17
C ASN A 203 -24.75 -52.73 -3.20
N ASN A 204 -26.06 -52.56 -3.42
CA ASN A 204 -27.09 -53.44 -2.85
C ASN A 204 -27.12 -54.73 -3.68
N SER A 205 -26.43 -55.76 -3.21
CA SER A 205 -26.71 -57.14 -3.63
C SER A 205 -27.82 -57.71 -2.75
N THR A 206 -29.00 -57.80 -3.34
CA THR A 206 -30.12 -58.64 -2.88
C THR A 206 -29.71 -60.10 -2.90
N LYS A 207 -29.87 -60.82 -1.80
CA LYS A 207 -30.03 -62.26 -1.75
C LYS A 207 -31.35 -62.57 -1.09
N GLU A 208 -32.08 -63.38 -1.83
CA GLU A 208 -33.20 -64.25 -1.51
C GLU A 208 -33.56 -64.45 -0.05
#